data_a186d911b6b8f93d09a581c6dd365351
#
_entry.id   a186d911b6b8f93d09a581c6dd365351
#
_cell.length_a   1.000
_cell.length_b   1.000
_cell.length_c   1.000
_cell.angle_alpha   90.00
_cell.angle_beta   90.00
_cell.angle_gamma   90.00
#
_symmetry.space_group_name_H-M   'P 1'
#
loop_
_entity.id
_entity.type
_entity.pdbx_description
1 polymer ?
#
loop_
_entity_poly.entity_id
_entity_poly.type
_entity_poly.pdbx_seq_one_letter_code
_entity_poly.pdbx_strand_id
1 'polypeptide(L)'
;MKKKINVFDYAGDIMKALDKGVLITTKADGKVDSMTLGWGTLGIDWSLPVFTAYIRKSRFTKEQLEKNPEFTVNVPYGAFDPKILGVCGSKSGRDMDKAKELGLTLVDPEVISVPAVKEL
;
A
#
# COMPACT_ATOMS: atom_id res chain seq x y z
N MET A 1 -15.74 -2.89 -5.18
CA MET A 1 -16.02 -1.64 -4.45
C MET A 1 -15.48 -1.73 -3.03
N LYS A 2 -14.78 -0.71 -2.58
CA LYS A 2 -14.26 -0.66 -1.19
C LYS A 2 -15.42 -0.36 -0.23
N LYS A 3 -15.44 -1.00 0.92
CA LYS A 3 -16.43 -0.75 1.97
C LYS A 3 -15.74 -0.59 3.32
N LYS A 4 -16.38 0.14 4.22
CA LYS A 4 -15.86 0.32 5.58
C LYS A 4 -16.00 -0.99 6.36
N ILE A 5 -14.93 -1.38 7.05
CA ILE A 5 -14.89 -2.60 7.87
C ILE A 5 -14.39 -2.29 9.28
N ASN A 6 -14.58 -3.24 10.19
CA ASN A 6 -13.94 -3.21 11.50
C ASN A 6 -12.60 -3.96 11.39
N VAL A 7 -11.49 -3.25 11.62
CA VAL A 7 -10.15 -3.80 11.53
C VAL A 7 -9.95 -5.04 12.43
N PHE A 8 -10.58 -5.06 13.59
CA PHE A 8 -10.45 -6.20 14.52
C PHE A 8 -10.95 -7.52 13.91
N ASP A 9 -11.94 -7.46 13.03
CA ASP A 9 -12.47 -8.65 12.36
C ASP A 9 -11.52 -9.21 11.31
N TYR A 10 -10.55 -8.41 10.86
CA TYR A 10 -9.63 -8.75 9.77
C TYR A 10 -8.15 -8.72 10.18
N ALA A 11 -7.85 -8.50 11.46
CA ALA A 11 -6.46 -8.33 11.92
C ALA A 11 -5.58 -9.53 11.58
N GLY A 12 -6.07 -10.75 11.77
CA GLY A 12 -5.33 -11.96 11.43
C GLY A 12 -5.07 -12.09 9.92
N ASP A 13 -6.04 -11.76 9.10
CA ASP A 13 -5.92 -11.78 7.64
C ASP A 13 -4.91 -10.75 7.15
N ILE A 14 -4.91 -9.56 7.75
CA ILE A 14 -3.94 -8.49 7.45
C ILE A 14 -2.53 -8.95 7.77
N MET A 15 -2.30 -9.57 8.93
CA MET A 15 -0.99 -10.07 9.33
C MET A 15 -0.50 -11.21 8.42
N LYS A 16 -1.39 -12.11 8.03
CA LYS A 16 -1.05 -13.19 7.08
C LYS A 16 -0.66 -12.63 5.72
N ALA A 17 -1.38 -11.62 5.25
CA ALA A 17 -1.07 -10.96 3.99
C ALA A 17 0.26 -10.21 4.07
N LEU A 18 0.53 -9.53 5.17
CA LEU A 18 1.78 -8.79 5.38
C LEU A 18 3.01 -9.70 5.27
N ASP A 19 2.93 -10.92 5.79
CA ASP A 19 4.01 -11.91 5.69
C ASP A 19 4.37 -12.23 4.22
N LYS A 20 3.40 -12.21 3.34
CA LYS A 20 3.59 -12.44 1.89
C LYS A 20 3.83 -11.15 1.11
N GLY A 21 3.41 -10.04 1.63
CA GLY A 21 3.49 -8.72 1.02
C GLY A 21 2.14 -8.05 0.88
N VAL A 22 2.11 -6.79 1.26
CA VAL A 22 0.98 -5.89 0.98
C VAL A 22 1.49 -4.76 0.08
N LEU A 23 0.60 -3.93 -0.43
CA LEU A 23 0.97 -2.84 -1.32
C LEU A 23 0.78 -1.50 -0.61
N ILE A 24 1.87 -0.77 -0.39
CA ILE A 24 1.81 0.61 0.09
C ILE A 24 1.80 1.54 -1.12
N THR A 25 0.82 2.44 -1.16
CA THR A 25 0.68 3.43 -2.23
C THR A 25 0.92 4.83 -1.66
N THR A 26 1.71 5.60 -2.37
CA THR A 26 2.08 6.97 -2.02
C THR A 26 1.82 7.91 -3.19
N LYS A 27 1.75 9.21 -2.93
CA LYS A 27 1.56 10.21 -3.97
C LYS A 27 2.29 11.49 -3.58
N ALA A 28 3.15 11.96 -4.47
CA ALA A 28 3.83 13.24 -4.31
C ALA A 28 4.10 13.85 -5.68
N ASP A 29 4.00 15.17 -5.78
CA ASP A 29 4.24 15.92 -7.01
C ASP A 29 3.43 15.39 -8.21
N GLY A 30 2.19 14.97 -7.95
CA GLY A 30 1.29 14.43 -8.97
C GLY A 30 1.57 13.00 -9.40
N LYS A 31 2.61 12.35 -8.86
CA LYS A 31 2.97 10.97 -9.19
C LYS A 31 2.50 10.00 -8.11
N VAL A 32 1.75 8.98 -8.52
CA VAL A 32 1.34 7.86 -7.67
C VAL A 32 2.33 6.72 -7.87
N ASP A 33 2.80 6.14 -6.77
CA ASP A 33 3.66 4.96 -6.79
C ASP A 33 3.19 3.94 -5.76
N SER A 34 3.43 2.67 -6.05
CA SER A 34 3.12 1.57 -5.16
C SER A 34 4.34 0.68 -4.99
N MET A 35 4.55 0.23 -3.77
CA MET A 35 5.66 -0.63 -3.39
C MET A 35 5.16 -1.82 -2.58
N THR A 36 5.71 -3.00 -2.83
CA THR A 36 5.44 -4.16 -1.99
C THR A 36 6.11 -3.98 -0.63
N LEU A 37 5.31 -4.11 0.42
CA LEU A 37 5.73 -3.97 1.80
C LEU A 37 5.56 -5.30 2.52
N GLY A 38 6.65 -5.82 3.10
CA GLY A 38 6.64 -7.06 3.89
C GLY A 38 6.99 -6.83 5.35
N TRP A 39 7.32 -5.61 5.75
CA TRP A 39 7.72 -5.27 7.11
C TRP A 39 6.79 -4.21 7.70
N GLY A 40 6.12 -4.60 8.76
CA GLY A 40 5.21 -3.70 9.45
C GLY A 40 4.62 -4.34 10.67
N THR A 41 3.82 -3.59 11.40
CA THR A 41 3.09 -4.08 12.57
C THR A 41 1.66 -3.56 12.55
N LEU A 42 0.78 -4.31 13.18
CA LEU A 42 -0.60 -3.91 13.44
C LEU A 42 -0.82 -3.96 14.95
N GLY A 43 -1.22 -2.86 15.53
CA GLY A 43 -1.37 -2.76 16.99
C GLY A 43 -2.32 -1.66 17.41
N ILE A 44 -2.26 -1.31 18.67
CA ILE A 44 -3.13 -0.30 19.28
C ILE A 44 -2.28 0.84 19.81
N ASP A 45 -2.69 2.07 19.48
CA ASP A 45 -2.11 3.28 20.04
C ASP A 45 -3.28 4.25 20.33
N TRP A 46 -3.33 4.78 21.56
CA TRP A 46 -4.43 5.64 22.00
C TRP A 46 -5.82 5.01 21.75
N SER A 47 -5.95 3.71 22.02
CA SER A 47 -7.18 2.93 21.81
C SER A 47 -7.63 2.84 20.34
N LEU A 48 -6.75 3.16 19.41
CA LEU A 48 -7.01 3.09 17.97
C LEU A 48 -6.16 2.02 17.31
N PRO A 49 -6.72 1.26 16.35
CA PRO A 49 -5.91 0.37 15.52
C PRO A 49 -4.92 1.19 14.68
N VAL A 50 -3.66 0.82 14.72
CA VAL A 50 -2.58 1.51 14.01
C VAL A 50 -1.77 0.50 13.20
N PHE A 51 -1.52 0.81 11.94
CA PHE A 51 -0.59 0.08 11.10
C PHE A 51 0.72 0.86 11.01
N THR A 52 1.84 0.21 11.38
CA THR A 52 3.16 0.80 11.26
C THR A 52 3.91 0.13 10.12
N ALA A 53 4.32 0.91 9.14
CA ALA A 53 5.08 0.45 7.98
C ALA A 53 6.57 0.78 8.14
N TYR A 54 7.45 -0.19 7.86
CA TYR A 54 8.89 0.02 7.86
C TYR A 54 9.38 0.15 6.44
N ILE A 55 9.88 1.33 6.07
CA ILE A 55 10.32 1.67 4.73
C ILE A 55 11.84 1.81 4.70
N ARG A 56 12.51 1.08 3.80
CA ARG A 56 13.94 1.21 3.62
C ARG A 56 14.29 2.60 3.05
N LYS A 57 15.39 3.17 3.54
CA LYS A 57 15.84 4.51 3.11
C LYS A 57 16.12 4.61 1.62
N SER A 58 16.49 3.51 0.96
CA SER A 58 16.81 3.46 -0.47
C SER A 58 15.59 3.45 -1.38
N ARG A 59 14.38 3.22 -0.84
CA ARG A 59 13.17 3.10 -1.66
C ARG A 59 12.65 4.48 -2.09
N PHE A 60 12.15 4.54 -3.32
CA PHE A 60 11.49 5.75 -3.84
C PHE A 60 10.30 6.18 -2.99
N THR A 61 9.60 5.21 -2.40
CA THR A 61 8.49 5.46 -1.47
C THR A 61 8.89 6.39 -0.32
N LYS A 62 10.11 6.26 0.20
CA LYS A 62 10.60 7.16 1.25
C LYS A 62 10.65 8.61 0.78
N GLU A 63 11.14 8.85 -0.43
CA GLU A 63 11.20 10.20 -1.01
C GLU A 63 9.79 10.80 -1.15
N GLN A 64 8.83 10.00 -1.58
CA GLN A 64 7.44 10.45 -1.69
C GLN A 64 6.84 10.77 -0.31
N LEU A 65 7.08 9.94 0.69
CA LEU A 65 6.58 10.14 2.05
C LEU A 65 7.18 11.38 2.74
N GLU A 66 8.39 11.76 2.39
CA GLU A 66 9.00 12.99 2.90
C GLU A 66 8.30 14.24 2.37
N LYS A 67 7.75 14.16 1.16
CA LYS A 67 6.99 15.26 0.53
C LYS A 67 5.52 15.25 0.91
N ASN A 68 4.92 14.06 1.01
CA ASN A 68 3.53 13.86 1.39
C ASN A 68 3.46 12.63 2.31
N PRO A 69 3.24 12.81 3.63
CA PRO A 69 3.26 11.70 4.59
C PRO A 69 2.04 10.80 4.56
N GLU A 70 1.06 11.09 3.72
CA GLU A 70 -0.12 10.24 3.58
C GLU A 70 0.16 9.03 2.71
N PHE A 71 -0.47 7.90 3.03
CA PHE A 71 -0.35 6.66 2.25
C PHE A 71 -1.58 5.78 2.45
N THR A 72 -1.76 4.84 1.52
CA THR A 72 -2.73 3.75 1.68
C THR A 72 -1.99 2.42 1.72
N VAL A 73 -2.54 1.46 2.46
CA VAL A 73 -2.06 0.08 2.46
C VAL A 73 -3.15 -0.78 1.84
N ASN A 74 -2.82 -1.43 0.73
CA ASN A 74 -3.74 -2.31 0.02
C ASN A 74 -3.37 -3.75 0.35
N VAL A 75 -4.29 -4.43 1.03
CA VAL A 75 -4.08 -5.79 1.50
C VAL A 75 -4.67 -6.76 0.50
N PRO A 76 -3.86 -7.64 -0.12
CA PRO A 76 -4.40 -8.65 -1.02
C PRO A 76 -5.37 -9.56 -0.27
N TYR A 77 -6.58 -9.70 -0.81
CA TYR A 77 -7.63 -10.50 -0.22
C TYR A 77 -8.37 -11.26 -1.31
N GLY A 78 -8.35 -12.58 -1.22
CA GLY A 78 -8.90 -13.43 -2.28
C GLY A 78 -7.92 -13.60 -3.45
N ALA A 79 -8.45 -13.75 -4.66
CA ALA A 79 -7.64 -13.97 -5.86
C ALA A 79 -7.12 -12.63 -6.40
N PHE A 80 -5.83 -12.59 -6.74
CA PHE A 80 -5.18 -11.43 -7.34
C PHE A 80 -3.99 -11.90 -8.21
N ASP A 81 -3.54 -11.04 -9.13
CA ASP A 81 -2.38 -11.34 -9.97
C ASP A 81 -1.08 -11.17 -9.14
N PRO A 82 -0.31 -12.26 -8.93
CA PRO A 82 0.93 -12.16 -8.14
C PRO A 82 1.99 -11.27 -8.76
N LYS A 83 1.91 -10.93 -10.04
CA LYS A 83 2.81 -9.98 -10.71
C LYS A 83 2.75 -8.59 -10.08
N ILE A 84 1.61 -8.22 -9.51
CA ILE A 84 1.44 -6.91 -8.85
C ILE A 84 2.47 -6.76 -7.73
N LEU A 85 2.53 -7.72 -6.82
CA LEU A 85 3.50 -7.69 -5.72
C LEU A 85 4.94 -7.86 -6.21
N GLY A 86 5.16 -8.73 -7.20
CA GLY A 86 6.49 -8.99 -7.75
C GLY A 86 7.12 -7.74 -8.39
N VAL A 87 6.39 -7.08 -9.27
CA VAL A 87 6.87 -5.86 -9.96
C VAL A 87 6.99 -4.70 -8.98
N CYS A 88 6.00 -4.48 -8.13
CA CYS A 88 6.04 -3.39 -7.16
C CYS A 88 7.14 -3.57 -6.11
N GLY A 89 7.57 -4.80 -5.87
CA GLY A 89 8.65 -5.10 -4.94
C GLY A 89 10.06 -5.04 -5.55
N SER A 90 10.20 -5.20 -6.86
CA SER A 90 11.50 -5.31 -7.53
C SER A 90 11.85 -4.09 -8.40
N LYS A 91 10.88 -3.27 -8.80
CA LYS A 91 11.09 -2.10 -9.65
C LYS A 91 10.90 -0.81 -8.86
N SER A 92 11.59 0.25 -9.29
CA SER A 92 11.48 1.57 -8.66
C SER A 92 10.48 2.46 -9.40
N GLY A 93 9.68 3.21 -8.65
CA GLY A 93 8.82 4.25 -9.21
C GLY A 93 9.60 5.41 -9.84
N ARG A 94 10.92 5.52 -9.58
CA ARG A 94 11.79 6.47 -10.28
C ARG A 94 11.89 6.14 -11.77
N ASP A 95 11.81 4.86 -12.11
CA ASP A 95 12.11 4.36 -13.46
C ASP A 95 10.86 4.04 -14.27
N MET A 96 9.70 3.90 -13.61
CA MET A 96 8.47 3.48 -14.29
C MET A 96 7.21 3.93 -13.55
N ASP A 97 6.11 3.99 -14.27
CA ASP A 97 4.76 4.12 -13.73
C ASP A 97 4.17 2.72 -13.55
N LYS A 98 4.23 2.20 -12.33
CA LYS A 98 3.81 0.82 -12.03
C LYS A 98 2.31 0.59 -12.27
N ALA A 99 1.47 1.57 -11.92
CA ALA A 99 0.04 1.45 -12.14
C ALA A 99 -0.28 1.30 -13.62
N LYS A 100 0.37 2.09 -14.48
CA LYS A 100 0.19 2.03 -15.92
C LYS A 100 0.73 0.72 -16.52
N GLU A 101 1.94 0.33 -16.12
CA GLU A 101 2.59 -0.89 -16.63
C GLU A 101 1.83 -2.16 -16.24
N LEU A 102 1.26 -2.20 -15.05
CA LEU A 102 0.50 -3.35 -14.55
C LEU A 102 -1.01 -3.28 -14.86
N GLY A 103 -1.46 -2.16 -15.42
CA GLY A 103 -2.89 -1.97 -15.68
C GLY A 103 -3.72 -1.84 -14.41
N LEU A 104 -3.15 -1.29 -13.34
CA LEU A 104 -3.86 -1.12 -12.07
C LEU A 104 -4.92 -0.02 -12.16
N THR A 105 -6.05 -0.27 -11.53
CA THR A 105 -7.12 0.71 -11.39
C THR A 105 -6.97 1.43 -10.05
N LEU A 106 -6.73 2.73 -10.10
CA LEU A 106 -6.65 3.55 -8.90
C LEU A 106 -8.06 3.99 -8.48
N VAL A 107 -8.36 3.82 -7.20
CA VAL A 107 -9.65 4.20 -6.61
C VAL A 107 -9.48 5.54 -5.90
N ASP A 108 -10.36 6.49 -6.21
CA ASP A 108 -10.29 7.82 -5.62
C ASP A 108 -10.34 7.77 -4.09
N PRO A 109 -9.50 8.58 -3.42
CA PRO A 109 -9.47 8.63 -1.97
C PRO A 109 -10.72 9.30 -1.40
N GLU A 110 -11.15 8.86 -0.21
CA GLU A 110 -12.30 9.45 0.49
C GLU A 110 -11.86 10.45 1.56
N VAL A 111 -10.73 10.20 2.22
CA VAL A 111 -10.28 10.98 3.38
C VAL A 111 -8.93 11.65 3.14
N ILE A 112 -8.01 10.93 2.49
CA ILE A 112 -6.64 11.42 2.25
C ILE A 112 -6.41 11.68 0.76
N SER A 113 -5.24 12.19 0.41
CA SER A 113 -4.89 12.54 -0.98
C SER A 113 -4.44 11.37 -1.85
N VAL A 114 -4.17 10.21 -1.25
CA VAL A 114 -3.58 9.06 -1.93
C VAL A 114 -4.64 8.03 -2.31
N PRO A 115 -4.67 7.56 -3.57
CA PRO A 115 -5.66 6.58 -4.01
C PRO A 115 -5.38 5.17 -3.49
N ALA A 116 -6.39 4.31 -3.58
CA ALA A 116 -6.27 2.87 -3.35
C ALA A 116 -6.16 2.11 -4.67
N VAL A 117 -5.80 0.84 -4.60
CA VAL A 117 -5.69 -0.06 -5.76
C VAL A 117 -6.87 -1.03 -5.73
N LYS A 118 -7.65 -1.05 -6.82
CA LYS A 118 -8.89 -1.84 -6.90
C LYS A 118 -8.62 -3.35 -6.92
N GLU A 119 -7.53 -3.77 -7.55
CA GLU A 119 -7.20 -5.18 -7.79
C GLU A 119 -6.78 -5.95 -6.52
N LEU A 120 -6.66 -5.28 -5.38
CA LEU A 120 -6.29 -5.89 -4.10
C LEU A 120 -7.37 -5.77 -3.04
#